data_2988ec76a2188b8899973e45693f5905
#
_entry.id   2988ec76a2188b8899973e45693f5905
#
_cell.length_a   1.000
_cell.length_b   1.000
_cell.length_c   1.000
_cell.angle_alpha   90.00
_cell.angle_beta   90.00
_cell.angle_gamma   90.00
#
_symmetry.space_group_name_H-M   'P 1'
#
loop_
_entity.id
_entity.type
_entity.pdbx_description
1 polymer ?
#
loop_
_entity_poly.entity_id
_entity_poly.type
_entity_poly.pdbx_seq_one_letter_code
_entity_poly.pdbx_strand_id
1 'polypeptide(L)'
;MRRRELFPALAAAPFAAAQLASAQAPKIQRKGRLKQCVTSGVFARGMSFEDMCKEAARQGCVGFDLRGPQDWPTLKKYGLIPTMYPPGPGGTIPDALNRKENHERLEKAMHAAIDESAANGVPNIITFSGNRRGMSDTEGADNCVLFLNKVKAHAEDKGVNVCMELLNSKVDHKDYMCDHTAWGADVCKRVGSPRVKLLYDIYHLQIMEGDICRTIKDNFQWIGHFHTGGNPGRNEIDDTQELNYRFVAKTIADLGFTGYVAHEYRPRQGRDAIQSLNQAMEIFDV
;
A
#
# COMPACT_ATOMS: atom_id res chain seq x y z
N MET A 1 10.04 87.29 -26.43
CA MET A 1 9.00 86.49 -25.73
C MET A 1 9.14 85.03 -26.18
N ARG A 2 9.71 84.14 -25.34
CA ARG A 2 9.82 82.71 -25.59
C ARG A 2 8.89 82.00 -24.61
N ARG A 3 7.90 81.28 -25.18
CA ARG A 3 6.98 80.43 -24.38
C ARG A 3 7.75 79.14 -23.95
N ARG A 4 7.76 78.91 -22.70
CA ARG A 4 8.19 77.59 -22.12
C ARG A 4 7.00 76.67 -22.08
N GLU A 5 7.08 75.54 -22.77
CA GLU A 5 6.12 74.46 -22.66
C GLU A 5 6.53 73.54 -21.47
N LEU A 6 5.61 73.39 -20.54
CA LEU A 6 5.71 72.46 -19.41
C LEU A 6 5.19 71.07 -19.86
N PHE A 7 6.01 70.06 -19.86
CA PHE A 7 5.58 68.68 -19.98
C PHE A 7 5.27 68.14 -18.58
N PRO A 8 4.12 67.44 -18.32
CA PRO A 8 3.89 66.76 -17.07
C PRO A 8 4.64 65.42 -17.06
N ALA A 9 5.41 65.15 -16.02
CA ALA A 9 6.06 63.87 -15.75
C ALA A 9 4.98 62.83 -15.34
N LEU A 10 4.85 61.81 -16.14
CA LEU A 10 4.05 60.60 -15.76
C LEU A 10 4.87 59.87 -14.68
N ALA A 11 4.32 59.81 -13.46
CA ALA A 11 4.80 58.95 -12.40
C ALA A 11 4.38 57.50 -12.69
N ALA A 12 5.38 56.62 -12.94
CA ALA A 12 5.14 55.19 -13.05
C ALA A 12 4.93 54.59 -11.63
N ALA A 13 3.73 54.14 -11.36
CA ALA A 13 3.43 53.37 -10.15
C ALA A 13 4.05 51.96 -10.28
N PRO A 14 4.72 51.42 -9.24
CA PRO A 14 5.21 50.07 -9.28
C PRO A 14 4.03 49.10 -9.19
N PHE A 15 3.85 48.25 -10.19
CA PHE A 15 2.97 47.07 -10.12
C PHE A 15 3.60 46.11 -9.10
N ALA A 16 3.07 46.08 -7.89
CA ALA A 16 3.30 45.02 -6.93
C ALA A 16 2.58 43.76 -7.45
N ALA A 17 3.33 42.85 -8.03
CA ALA A 17 2.86 41.51 -8.33
C ALA A 17 2.59 40.81 -6.99
N ALA A 18 1.34 40.77 -6.57
CA ALA A 18 0.89 39.94 -5.46
C ALA A 18 1.11 38.48 -5.89
N GLN A 19 2.15 37.85 -5.34
CA GLN A 19 2.27 36.39 -5.35
C GLN A 19 1.09 35.84 -4.57
N LEU A 20 0.06 35.40 -5.27
CA LEU A 20 -0.97 34.53 -4.73
C LEU A 20 -0.27 33.22 -4.34
N ALA A 21 0.17 33.12 -3.08
CA ALA A 21 0.47 31.84 -2.47
C ALA A 21 -0.82 31.02 -2.59
N SER A 22 -0.80 29.98 -3.41
CA SER A 22 -1.91 29.04 -3.51
C SER A 22 -2.09 28.41 -2.13
N ALA A 23 -3.07 28.89 -1.38
CA ALA A 23 -3.42 28.31 -0.08
C ALA A 23 -3.78 26.83 -0.36
N GLN A 24 -2.94 25.92 0.10
CA GLN A 24 -3.26 24.49 0.04
C GLN A 24 -4.57 24.28 0.76
N ALA A 25 -5.50 23.56 0.11
CA ALA A 25 -6.75 23.20 0.73
C ALA A 25 -6.48 22.47 2.07
N PRO A 26 -7.26 22.77 3.13
CA PRO A 26 -6.99 22.22 4.45
C PRO A 26 -7.03 20.70 4.46
N LYS A 27 -6.21 20.11 5.35
CA LYS A 27 -6.19 18.66 5.58
C LYS A 27 -7.54 18.17 6.07
N ILE A 28 -8.07 17.13 5.47
CA ILE A 28 -9.32 16.48 5.89
C ILE A 28 -9.04 15.70 7.18
N GLN A 29 -9.81 15.99 8.23
CA GLN A 29 -9.72 15.25 9.48
C GLN A 29 -10.48 13.93 9.38
N ARG A 30 -9.87 12.84 9.82
CA ARG A 30 -10.46 11.50 9.88
C ARG A 30 -10.56 11.04 11.33
N LYS A 31 -11.47 10.09 11.63
CA LYS A 31 -11.62 9.47 12.96
C LYS A 31 -10.35 8.74 13.41
N GLY A 32 -9.62 8.15 12.45
CA GLY A 32 -8.30 7.60 12.68
C GLY A 32 -8.24 6.22 13.36
N ARG A 33 -9.36 5.48 13.44
CA ARG A 33 -9.35 4.11 13.95
C ARG A 33 -8.51 3.16 13.08
N LEU A 34 -8.46 3.43 11.76
CA LEU A 34 -7.63 2.71 10.80
C LEU A 34 -6.60 3.67 10.20
N LYS A 35 -5.35 3.22 10.11
CA LYS A 35 -4.27 3.95 9.45
C LYS A 35 -4.37 3.72 7.94
N GLN A 36 -4.98 4.64 7.22
CA GLN A 36 -5.20 4.53 5.79
C GLN A 36 -4.00 5.06 5.00
N CYS A 37 -3.56 4.32 4.01
CA CYS A 37 -2.51 4.68 3.07
C CYS A 37 -2.93 4.35 1.62
N VAL A 38 -2.07 4.62 0.66
CA VAL A 38 -2.41 4.48 -0.76
C VAL A 38 -1.25 3.89 -1.56
N THR A 39 -1.57 3.29 -2.70
CA THR A 39 -0.60 3.07 -3.79
C THR A 39 -0.73 4.18 -4.84
N SER A 40 0.24 4.28 -5.75
CA SER A 40 0.18 5.26 -6.84
C SER A 40 -0.98 5.02 -7.81
N GLY A 41 -1.53 3.80 -7.84
CA GLY A 41 -2.61 3.40 -8.76
C GLY A 41 -3.91 4.18 -8.59
N VAL A 42 -4.19 4.70 -7.39
CA VAL A 42 -5.42 5.44 -7.09
C VAL A 42 -5.45 6.86 -7.67
N PHE A 43 -4.32 7.35 -8.17
CA PHE A 43 -4.20 8.69 -8.74
C PHE A 43 -4.34 8.69 -10.27
N ALA A 44 -4.61 9.86 -10.82
CA ALA A 44 -4.69 10.04 -12.26
C ALA A 44 -3.34 9.75 -12.94
N ARG A 45 -3.39 9.14 -14.12
CA ARG A 45 -2.18 8.93 -14.93
C ARG A 45 -1.51 10.27 -15.24
N GLY A 46 -0.19 10.32 -15.07
CA GLY A 46 0.61 11.52 -15.35
C GLY A 46 0.69 12.52 -14.20
N MET A 47 -0.01 12.30 -13.08
CA MET A 47 0.19 13.10 -11.88
C MET A 47 1.62 12.91 -11.35
N SER A 48 2.31 14.00 -10.99
CA SER A 48 3.65 13.92 -10.41
C SER A 48 3.58 13.22 -9.04
N PHE A 49 4.65 12.51 -8.66
CA PHE A 49 4.70 11.86 -7.35
C PHE A 49 4.58 12.87 -6.20
N GLU A 50 5.14 14.05 -6.37
CA GLU A 50 5.02 15.13 -5.40
C GLU A 50 3.56 15.60 -5.22
N ASP A 51 2.79 15.72 -6.31
CA ASP A 51 1.38 16.08 -6.24
C ASP A 51 0.53 14.96 -5.65
N MET A 52 0.86 13.69 -5.93
CA MET A 52 0.25 12.54 -5.25
C MET A 52 0.48 12.61 -3.73
N CYS A 53 1.70 12.93 -3.28
CA CYS A 53 2.00 13.07 -1.86
C CYS A 53 1.23 14.22 -1.20
N LYS A 54 1.15 15.39 -1.86
CA LYS A 54 0.35 16.53 -1.38
C LYS A 54 -1.11 16.13 -1.18
N GLU A 55 -1.67 15.46 -2.20
CA GLU A 55 -3.08 15.08 -2.17
C GLU A 55 -3.35 13.97 -1.15
N ALA A 56 -2.50 12.94 -1.06
CA ALA A 56 -2.61 11.91 -0.04
C ALA A 56 -2.59 12.50 1.38
N ALA A 57 -1.65 13.41 1.66
CA ALA A 57 -1.57 14.10 2.93
C ALA A 57 -2.82 14.95 3.21
N ARG A 58 -3.34 15.67 2.20
CA ARG A 58 -4.59 16.45 2.29
C ARG A 58 -5.79 15.58 2.62
N GLN A 59 -5.89 14.39 2.01
CA GLN A 59 -6.97 13.42 2.24
C GLN A 59 -6.89 12.75 3.62
N GLY A 60 -5.80 12.91 4.35
CA GLY A 60 -5.59 12.33 5.68
C GLY A 60 -4.93 10.96 5.65
N CYS A 61 -4.34 10.55 4.51
CA CYS A 61 -3.49 9.35 4.46
C CYS A 61 -2.29 9.51 5.39
N VAL A 62 -1.83 8.39 5.96
CA VAL A 62 -0.63 8.36 6.81
C VAL A 62 0.62 7.96 6.04
N GLY A 63 0.48 7.38 4.85
CA GLY A 63 1.62 6.92 4.08
C GLY A 63 1.29 6.41 2.68
N PHE A 64 2.35 5.92 2.05
CA PHE A 64 2.32 5.33 0.70
C PHE A 64 2.92 3.94 0.70
N ASP A 65 2.26 3.01 0.03
CA ASP A 65 2.75 1.67 -0.20
C ASP A 65 3.62 1.57 -1.46
N LEU A 66 4.50 0.58 -1.46
CA LEU A 66 5.27 0.12 -2.62
C LEU A 66 6.16 1.20 -3.25
N ARG A 67 6.65 2.15 -2.41
CA ARG A 67 7.59 3.20 -2.85
C ARG A 67 9.00 2.92 -2.34
N GLY A 68 9.96 2.99 -3.25
CA GLY A 68 11.37 2.72 -2.94
C GLY A 68 12.11 3.90 -2.28
N PRO A 69 13.36 3.67 -1.83
CA PRO A 69 14.16 4.65 -1.10
C PRO A 69 14.29 6.01 -1.77
N GLN A 70 14.31 6.07 -3.10
CA GLN A 70 14.40 7.31 -3.87
C GLN A 70 13.21 8.25 -3.64
N ASP A 71 12.04 7.72 -3.22
CA ASP A 71 10.81 8.48 -3.02
C ASP A 71 10.57 8.90 -1.56
N TRP A 72 11.27 8.27 -0.60
CA TRP A 72 11.04 8.48 0.83
C TRP A 72 11.30 9.92 1.30
N PRO A 73 12.31 10.66 0.78
CA PRO A 73 12.46 12.08 1.11
C PRO A 73 11.22 12.91 0.75
N THR A 74 10.59 12.60 -0.41
CA THR A 74 9.35 13.30 -0.82
C THR A 74 8.18 12.93 0.10
N LEU A 75 8.02 11.66 0.48
CA LEU A 75 7.01 11.25 1.48
C LEU A 75 7.19 12.02 2.79
N LYS A 76 8.40 12.03 3.34
CA LYS A 76 8.74 12.73 4.59
C LYS A 76 8.45 14.23 4.53
N LYS A 77 8.70 14.88 3.39
CA LYS A 77 8.38 16.30 3.15
C LYS A 77 6.90 16.62 3.41
N TYR A 78 6.00 15.67 3.12
CA TYR A 78 4.55 15.82 3.31
C TYR A 78 4.00 15.13 4.57
N GLY A 79 4.89 14.70 5.48
CA GLY A 79 4.48 14.00 6.71
C GLY A 79 3.91 12.61 6.49
N LEU A 80 4.23 11.98 5.35
CA LEU A 80 3.86 10.62 5.00
C LEU A 80 5.03 9.66 5.27
N ILE A 81 4.72 8.39 5.53
CA ILE A 81 5.72 7.33 5.66
C ILE A 81 5.60 6.31 4.52
N PRO A 82 6.69 5.63 4.13
CA PRO A 82 6.59 4.43 3.31
C PRO A 82 6.04 3.29 4.17
N THR A 83 4.83 2.81 3.86
CA THR A 83 4.10 1.83 4.68
C THR A 83 4.38 0.39 4.28
N MET A 84 4.88 0.19 3.05
CA MET A 84 5.31 -1.11 2.52
C MET A 84 6.52 -0.92 1.60
N TYR A 85 7.61 -1.65 1.87
CA TYR A 85 8.77 -1.74 0.98
C TYR A 85 8.36 -2.42 -0.34
N PRO A 86 8.79 -1.91 -1.51
CA PRO A 86 8.36 -2.43 -2.80
C PRO A 86 8.85 -3.86 -3.09
N PRO A 87 8.24 -4.55 -4.08
CA PRO A 87 8.73 -5.84 -4.55
C PRO A 87 10.19 -5.81 -5.01
N GLY A 88 10.85 -6.96 -4.89
CA GLY A 88 12.25 -7.15 -5.28
C GLY A 88 13.00 -8.00 -4.25
N PRO A 89 13.23 -7.52 -3.02
CA PRO A 89 13.86 -8.34 -1.97
C PRO A 89 13.11 -9.63 -1.66
N GLY A 90 11.77 -9.59 -1.67
CA GLY A 90 10.90 -10.75 -1.47
C GLY A 90 10.59 -11.56 -2.75
N GLY A 91 11.29 -11.28 -3.84
CA GLY A 91 11.04 -11.91 -5.14
C GLY A 91 10.04 -11.15 -6.00
N THR A 92 9.52 -11.84 -7.01
CA THR A 92 8.44 -11.37 -7.89
C THR A 92 7.25 -12.30 -7.78
N ILE A 93 6.08 -11.89 -8.27
CA ILE A 93 4.87 -12.72 -8.22
C ILE A 93 5.12 -14.13 -8.78
N PRO A 94 5.75 -14.32 -9.97
CA PRO A 94 5.99 -15.68 -10.50
C PRO A 94 7.19 -16.39 -9.89
N ASP A 95 8.20 -15.69 -9.37
CA ASP A 95 9.48 -16.25 -8.92
C ASP A 95 9.88 -15.73 -7.54
N ALA A 96 9.51 -16.48 -6.49
CA ALA A 96 9.75 -16.08 -5.12
C ALA A 96 10.05 -17.28 -4.20
N LEU A 97 9.43 -17.31 -3.01
CA LEU A 97 9.85 -18.13 -1.88
C LEU A 97 9.66 -19.66 -2.07
N ASN A 98 8.71 -20.08 -2.91
CA ASN A 98 8.49 -21.51 -3.17
C ASN A 98 9.61 -22.16 -4.00
N ARG A 99 10.57 -21.37 -4.51
CA ARG A 99 11.69 -21.83 -5.32
C ARG A 99 13.00 -21.77 -4.54
N LYS A 100 13.54 -22.93 -4.17
CA LYS A 100 14.79 -23.00 -3.39
C LYS A 100 15.99 -22.39 -4.12
N GLU A 101 16.01 -22.47 -5.44
CA GLU A 101 17.02 -21.83 -6.29
C GLU A 101 17.07 -20.31 -6.16
N ASN A 102 15.99 -19.69 -5.69
CA ASN A 102 15.94 -18.25 -5.43
C ASN A 102 16.45 -17.88 -4.00
N HIS A 103 16.51 -18.84 -3.08
CA HIS A 103 16.65 -18.54 -1.66
C HIS A 103 17.92 -17.77 -1.34
N GLU A 104 19.09 -18.17 -1.86
CA GLU A 104 20.36 -17.49 -1.57
C GLU A 104 20.32 -16.00 -1.98
N ARG A 105 19.84 -15.73 -3.18
CA ARG A 105 19.72 -14.36 -3.69
C ARG A 105 18.70 -13.54 -2.90
N LEU A 106 17.53 -14.12 -2.61
CA LEU A 106 16.45 -13.45 -1.90
C LEU A 106 16.81 -13.24 -0.42
N GLU A 107 17.50 -14.16 0.22
CA GLU A 107 17.95 -14.05 1.61
C GLU A 107 18.85 -12.82 1.80
N LYS A 108 19.87 -12.69 0.94
CA LYS A 108 20.76 -11.52 0.95
C LYS A 108 20.00 -10.20 0.74
N ALA A 109 19.09 -10.17 -0.24
CA ALA A 109 18.31 -8.99 -0.54
C ALA A 109 17.31 -8.64 0.58
N MET A 110 16.68 -9.66 1.19
CA MET A 110 15.74 -9.47 2.29
C MET A 110 16.43 -8.92 3.55
N HIS A 111 17.60 -9.43 3.90
CA HIS A 111 18.36 -8.90 5.03
C HIS A 111 18.72 -7.43 4.82
N ALA A 112 19.17 -7.03 3.63
CA ALA A 112 19.45 -5.64 3.31
C ALA A 112 18.19 -4.77 3.38
N ALA A 113 17.04 -5.26 2.88
CA ALA A 113 15.77 -4.54 2.93
C ALA A 113 15.24 -4.40 4.37
N ILE A 114 15.46 -5.38 5.24
CA ILE A 114 15.10 -5.31 6.66
C ILE A 114 15.90 -4.20 7.34
N ASP A 115 17.22 -4.13 7.14
CA ASP A 115 18.06 -3.09 7.72
C ASP A 115 17.68 -1.69 7.19
N GLU A 116 17.47 -1.56 5.90
CA GLU A 116 17.06 -0.30 5.27
C GLU A 116 15.67 0.14 5.75
N SER A 117 14.74 -0.79 5.87
CA SER A 117 13.39 -0.54 6.40
C SER A 117 13.44 -0.03 7.83
N ALA A 118 14.18 -0.71 8.70
CA ALA A 118 14.34 -0.32 10.11
C ALA A 118 14.97 1.07 10.25
N ALA A 119 16.02 1.37 9.47
CA ALA A 119 16.70 2.67 9.49
C ALA A 119 15.80 3.83 9.03
N ASN A 120 14.78 3.56 8.23
CA ASN A 120 13.91 4.58 7.63
C ASN A 120 12.45 4.54 8.13
N GLY A 121 12.14 3.68 9.11
CA GLY A 121 10.81 3.59 9.68
C GLY A 121 9.76 2.94 8.77
N VAL A 122 10.18 2.09 7.83
CA VAL A 122 9.30 1.29 6.96
C VAL A 122 8.84 0.06 7.74
N PRO A 123 7.55 -0.09 8.04
CA PRO A 123 7.08 -1.15 8.94
C PRO A 123 7.00 -2.53 8.30
N ASN A 124 6.84 -2.60 6.97
CA ASN A 124 6.52 -3.83 6.26
C ASN A 124 7.35 -3.98 4.98
N ILE A 125 7.67 -5.23 4.64
CA ILE A 125 8.28 -5.62 3.36
C ILE A 125 7.36 -6.64 2.71
N ILE A 126 6.99 -6.40 1.43
CA ILE A 126 6.20 -7.35 0.66
C ILE A 126 7.05 -8.52 0.18
N THR A 127 6.46 -9.72 0.20
CA THR A 127 7.03 -10.91 -0.43
C THR A 127 5.92 -11.74 -1.09
N PHE A 128 6.31 -12.70 -1.93
CA PHE A 128 5.38 -13.55 -2.67
C PHE A 128 5.72 -15.03 -2.47
N SER A 129 4.73 -15.89 -2.64
CA SER A 129 4.99 -17.34 -2.67
C SER A 129 5.72 -17.77 -3.94
N GLY A 130 5.35 -17.21 -5.08
CA GLY A 130 5.71 -17.68 -6.39
C GLY A 130 4.60 -18.51 -7.05
N ASN A 131 4.75 -18.80 -8.35
CA ASN A 131 3.84 -19.66 -9.09
C ASN A 131 4.11 -21.14 -8.82
N ARG A 132 3.07 -21.97 -8.87
CA ARG A 132 3.14 -23.43 -8.66
C ARG A 132 4.04 -24.12 -9.70
N ARG A 133 3.83 -23.89 -10.98
CA ARG A 133 4.55 -24.55 -12.08
C ARG A 133 4.64 -26.07 -11.84
N GLY A 134 3.52 -26.68 -11.46
CA GLY A 134 3.42 -28.10 -11.16
C GLY A 134 3.91 -28.57 -9.79
N MET A 135 4.44 -27.67 -8.96
CA MET A 135 4.81 -27.96 -7.57
C MET A 135 3.55 -28.16 -6.71
N SER A 136 3.57 -29.12 -5.80
CA SER A 136 2.46 -29.32 -4.86
C SER A 136 2.37 -28.17 -3.84
N ASP A 137 1.16 -27.94 -3.32
CA ASP A 137 0.95 -26.91 -2.28
C ASP A 137 1.76 -27.20 -1.02
N THR A 138 1.94 -28.48 -0.65
CA THR A 138 2.76 -28.88 0.49
C THR A 138 4.23 -28.54 0.28
N GLU A 139 4.80 -28.93 -0.86
CA GLU A 139 6.20 -28.65 -1.18
C GLU A 139 6.47 -27.15 -1.23
N GLY A 140 5.56 -26.39 -1.84
CA GLY A 140 5.67 -24.94 -1.90
C GLY A 140 5.61 -24.27 -0.53
N ALA A 141 4.72 -24.73 0.34
CA ALA A 141 4.66 -24.29 1.73
C ALA A 141 5.94 -24.60 2.49
N ASP A 142 6.48 -25.82 2.35
CA ASP A 142 7.75 -26.22 2.97
C ASP A 142 8.90 -25.30 2.53
N ASN A 143 8.97 -24.98 1.25
CA ASN A 143 10.02 -24.10 0.72
C ASN A 143 9.85 -22.65 1.24
N CYS A 144 8.62 -22.12 1.31
CA CYS A 144 8.35 -20.81 1.89
C CYS A 144 8.74 -20.76 3.37
N VAL A 145 8.38 -21.78 4.15
CA VAL A 145 8.75 -21.90 5.57
C VAL A 145 10.27 -21.97 5.74
N LEU A 146 10.95 -22.76 4.90
CA LEU A 146 12.41 -22.86 4.90
C LEU A 146 13.08 -21.49 4.71
N PHE A 147 12.61 -20.71 3.73
CA PHE A 147 13.13 -19.35 3.49
C PHE A 147 12.84 -18.40 4.64
N LEU A 148 11.58 -18.33 5.07
CA LEU A 148 11.16 -17.39 6.12
C LEU A 148 11.86 -17.65 7.46
N ASN A 149 12.21 -18.90 7.76
CA ASN A 149 13.00 -19.24 8.94
C ASN A 149 14.43 -18.67 8.89
N LYS A 150 14.99 -18.40 7.72
CA LYS A 150 16.32 -17.80 7.58
C LYS A 150 16.33 -16.30 7.93
N VAL A 151 15.23 -15.61 7.70
CA VAL A 151 15.15 -14.13 7.84
C VAL A 151 14.35 -13.66 9.05
N LYS A 152 13.53 -14.54 9.68
CA LYS A 152 12.61 -14.15 10.75
C LYS A 152 13.28 -13.50 11.96
N ALA A 153 14.40 -14.06 12.43
CA ALA A 153 15.10 -13.55 13.60
C ALA A 153 15.60 -12.11 13.38
N HIS A 154 16.10 -11.81 12.17
CA HIS A 154 16.52 -10.47 11.81
C HIS A 154 15.30 -9.51 11.72
N ALA A 155 14.19 -9.96 11.13
CA ALA A 155 12.95 -9.18 11.08
C ALA A 155 12.40 -8.88 12.50
N GLU A 156 12.50 -9.85 13.43
CA GLU A 156 12.12 -9.69 14.84
C GLU A 156 13.01 -8.67 15.55
N ASP A 157 14.34 -8.78 15.41
CA ASP A 157 15.32 -7.86 16.00
C ASP A 157 15.09 -6.41 15.52
N LYS A 158 14.83 -6.23 14.26
CA LYS A 158 14.59 -4.90 13.65
C LYS A 158 13.16 -4.39 13.78
N GLY A 159 12.23 -5.22 14.21
CA GLY A 159 10.81 -4.83 14.35
C GLY A 159 10.08 -4.64 13.01
N VAL A 160 10.59 -5.19 11.91
CA VAL A 160 10.03 -5.08 10.56
C VAL A 160 9.22 -6.33 10.22
N ASN A 161 8.04 -6.18 9.62
CA ASN A 161 7.24 -7.32 9.19
C ASN A 161 7.63 -7.74 7.76
N VAL A 162 7.68 -9.05 7.53
CA VAL A 162 7.75 -9.65 6.19
C VAL A 162 6.35 -10.17 5.87
N CYS A 163 5.68 -9.51 4.92
CA CYS A 163 4.29 -9.76 4.58
C CYS A 163 4.17 -10.50 3.25
N MET A 164 3.72 -11.76 3.29
CA MET A 164 3.44 -12.53 2.08
C MET A 164 2.06 -12.20 1.56
N GLU A 165 2.00 -11.73 0.31
CA GLU A 165 0.75 -11.29 -0.29
C GLU A 165 -0.11 -12.46 -0.76
N LEU A 166 -1.41 -12.36 -0.44
CA LEU A 166 -2.46 -13.24 -0.94
C LEU A 166 -3.01 -12.68 -2.25
N LEU A 167 -2.83 -13.41 -3.35
CA LEU A 167 -3.27 -13.02 -4.69
C LEU A 167 -4.25 -14.02 -5.29
N ASN A 168 -5.12 -13.58 -6.20
CA ASN A 168 -6.01 -14.48 -6.89
C ASN A 168 -5.33 -15.20 -8.07
N SER A 169 -5.47 -16.52 -8.14
CA SER A 169 -5.02 -17.34 -9.26
C SER A 169 -6.09 -17.56 -10.34
N LYS A 170 -7.35 -17.16 -10.06
CA LYS A 170 -8.48 -17.36 -10.99
C LYS A 170 -8.46 -16.38 -12.17
N VAL A 171 -8.10 -15.10 -11.92
CA VAL A 171 -8.25 -14.01 -12.90
C VAL A 171 -6.90 -13.36 -13.23
N ASP A 172 -6.22 -12.78 -12.22
CA ASP A 172 -5.11 -11.85 -12.45
C ASP A 172 -3.73 -12.51 -12.44
N HIS A 173 -3.50 -13.50 -11.56
CA HIS A 173 -2.18 -14.08 -11.32
C HIS A 173 -2.23 -15.60 -11.43
N LYS A 174 -2.55 -16.09 -12.64
CA LYS A 174 -2.67 -17.53 -12.91
C LYS A 174 -1.48 -18.29 -12.34
N ASP A 175 -1.80 -19.45 -11.72
CA ASP A 175 -0.81 -20.35 -11.13
C ASP A 175 -0.12 -19.85 -9.86
N TYR A 176 -0.47 -18.67 -9.35
CA TYR A 176 0.08 -18.19 -8.07
C TYR A 176 -0.29 -19.12 -6.91
N MET A 177 0.65 -19.35 -5.98
CA MET A 177 0.49 -20.40 -4.98
C MET A 177 -0.24 -19.94 -3.71
N CYS A 178 0.11 -18.78 -3.16
CA CYS A 178 -0.53 -18.23 -1.96
C CYS A 178 -1.86 -17.54 -2.32
N ASP A 179 -2.82 -18.32 -2.80
CA ASP A 179 -4.10 -17.83 -3.31
C ASP A 179 -5.30 -18.10 -2.37
N HIS A 180 -5.06 -18.72 -1.21
CA HIS A 180 -6.04 -18.99 -0.17
C HIS A 180 -5.48 -18.65 1.21
N THR A 181 -6.31 -18.03 2.04
CA THR A 181 -5.91 -17.59 3.40
C THR A 181 -5.43 -18.76 4.26
N ALA A 182 -6.08 -19.91 4.20
CA ALA A 182 -5.71 -21.07 4.98
C ALA A 182 -4.27 -21.55 4.70
N TRP A 183 -3.85 -21.53 3.43
CA TRP A 183 -2.50 -21.90 3.03
C TRP A 183 -1.46 -20.88 3.55
N GLY A 184 -1.71 -19.58 3.37
CA GLY A 184 -0.80 -18.54 3.86
C GLY A 184 -0.70 -18.52 5.39
N ALA A 185 -1.82 -18.71 6.10
CA ALA A 185 -1.86 -18.80 7.55
C ALA A 185 -1.09 -20.01 8.08
N ASP A 186 -1.17 -21.18 7.39
CA ASP A 186 -0.35 -22.36 7.74
C ASP A 186 1.14 -22.06 7.64
N VAL A 187 1.59 -21.41 6.57
CA VAL A 187 2.99 -20.97 6.43
C VAL A 187 3.39 -20.07 7.60
N CYS A 188 2.62 -19.04 7.92
CA CYS A 188 2.91 -18.13 9.04
C CYS A 188 2.96 -18.88 10.38
N LYS A 189 2.01 -19.77 10.63
CA LYS A 189 1.94 -20.60 11.85
C LYS A 189 3.16 -21.49 12.00
N ARG A 190 3.60 -22.16 10.93
CA ARG A 190 4.75 -23.05 10.92
C ARG A 190 6.07 -22.30 11.11
N VAL A 191 6.19 -21.07 10.61
CA VAL A 191 7.34 -20.18 10.86
C VAL A 191 7.35 -19.71 12.32
N GLY A 192 6.18 -19.44 12.90
CA GLY A 192 6.03 -19.10 14.33
C GLY A 192 6.62 -17.75 14.74
N SER A 193 6.72 -16.80 13.81
CA SER A 193 7.28 -15.46 14.06
C SER A 193 6.19 -14.40 14.14
N PRO A 194 6.24 -13.46 15.10
CA PRO A 194 5.33 -12.33 15.15
C PRO A 194 5.54 -11.33 13.98
N ARG A 195 6.65 -11.45 13.27
CA ARG A 195 7.03 -10.57 12.16
C ARG A 195 6.80 -11.17 10.77
N VAL A 196 6.47 -12.44 10.68
CA VAL A 196 6.04 -13.07 9.43
C VAL A 196 4.52 -13.03 9.37
N LYS A 197 4.01 -12.30 8.43
CA LYS A 197 2.58 -11.96 8.32
C LYS A 197 2.08 -12.17 6.89
N LEU A 198 0.78 -12.02 6.72
CA LEU A 198 0.10 -11.94 5.43
C LEU A 198 -0.18 -10.47 5.11
N LEU A 199 -0.02 -10.10 3.86
CA LEU A 199 -0.71 -8.98 3.26
C LEU A 199 -2.03 -9.53 2.71
N TYR A 200 -3.14 -9.14 3.33
CA TYR A 200 -4.48 -9.57 2.97
C TYR A 200 -5.09 -8.59 1.96
N ASP A 201 -5.02 -8.92 0.68
CA ASP A 201 -5.67 -8.13 -0.36
C ASP A 201 -7.14 -8.57 -0.49
N ILE A 202 -8.03 -7.70 -0.04
CA ILE A 202 -9.48 -7.97 0.02
C ILE A 202 -10.06 -8.20 -1.38
N TYR A 203 -9.57 -7.50 -2.40
CA TYR A 203 -9.99 -7.71 -3.79
C TYR A 203 -9.65 -9.13 -4.26
N HIS A 204 -8.42 -9.56 -4.03
CA HIS A 204 -7.97 -10.88 -4.46
C HIS A 204 -8.72 -12.00 -3.74
N LEU A 205 -8.92 -11.86 -2.43
CA LEU A 205 -9.57 -12.91 -1.64
C LEU A 205 -11.09 -12.95 -1.85
N GLN A 206 -11.72 -11.83 -2.24
CA GLN A 206 -13.12 -11.88 -2.70
C GLN A 206 -13.27 -12.78 -3.92
N ILE A 207 -12.35 -12.71 -4.87
CA ILE A 207 -12.36 -13.58 -6.07
C ILE A 207 -12.13 -15.05 -5.72
N MET A 208 -11.24 -15.33 -4.77
CA MET A 208 -10.85 -16.70 -4.42
C MET A 208 -11.79 -17.38 -3.47
N GLU A 209 -12.13 -16.72 -2.35
CA GLU A 209 -12.78 -17.33 -1.19
C GLU A 209 -14.15 -16.71 -0.87
N GLY A 210 -14.30 -15.39 -1.01
CA GLY A 210 -15.45 -14.69 -0.44
C GLY A 210 -15.42 -14.73 1.10
N ASP A 211 -16.60 -14.57 1.75
CA ASP A 211 -16.76 -14.62 3.23
C ASP A 211 -15.68 -13.82 4.00
N ILE A 212 -15.30 -12.67 3.45
CA ILE A 212 -14.14 -11.86 3.81
C ILE A 212 -14.07 -11.58 5.31
N CYS A 213 -15.17 -11.14 5.92
CA CYS A 213 -15.15 -10.72 7.32
C CYS A 213 -14.92 -11.87 8.30
N ARG A 214 -15.43 -13.06 8.02
CA ARG A 214 -15.18 -14.24 8.85
C ARG A 214 -13.75 -14.71 8.66
N THR A 215 -13.28 -14.80 7.43
CA THR A 215 -11.91 -15.21 7.11
C THR A 215 -10.89 -14.28 7.78
N ILE A 216 -11.13 -12.95 7.76
CA ILE A 216 -10.29 -11.98 8.49
C ILE A 216 -10.30 -12.26 10.00
N LYS A 217 -11.49 -12.46 10.62
CA LYS A 217 -11.59 -12.72 12.07
C LYS A 217 -10.82 -13.97 12.48
N ASP A 218 -11.00 -15.06 11.74
CA ASP A 218 -10.40 -16.36 12.05
C ASP A 218 -8.88 -16.37 11.90
N ASN A 219 -8.34 -15.50 11.02
CA ASN A 219 -6.91 -15.42 10.70
C ASN A 219 -6.25 -14.12 11.13
N PHE A 220 -6.92 -13.29 11.92
CA PHE A 220 -6.50 -11.93 12.26
C PHE A 220 -5.06 -11.83 12.79
N GLN A 221 -4.63 -12.78 13.61
CA GLN A 221 -3.28 -12.82 14.17
C GLN A 221 -2.17 -12.92 13.12
N TRP A 222 -2.47 -13.43 11.93
CA TRP A 222 -1.51 -13.60 10.84
C TRP A 222 -1.48 -12.42 9.87
N ILE A 223 -2.45 -11.50 9.95
CA ILE A 223 -2.56 -10.38 9.02
C ILE A 223 -1.78 -9.19 9.54
N GLY A 224 -0.83 -8.68 8.75
CA GLY A 224 0.01 -7.53 9.06
C GLY A 224 -0.33 -6.28 8.26
N HIS A 225 -1.01 -6.45 7.12
CA HIS A 225 -1.33 -5.37 6.19
C HIS A 225 -2.58 -5.72 5.37
N PHE A 226 -3.32 -4.69 4.92
CA PHE A 226 -4.47 -4.87 4.04
C PHE A 226 -4.33 -4.05 2.76
N HIS A 227 -4.76 -4.65 1.64
CA HIS A 227 -5.05 -3.93 0.40
C HIS A 227 -6.53 -3.95 0.09
N THR A 228 -7.02 -2.91 -0.60
CA THR A 228 -8.41 -2.78 -1.03
C THR A 228 -8.52 -2.50 -2.51
N GLY A 229 -9.56 -3.02 -3.15
CA GLY A 229 -9.91 -2.73 -4.53
C GLY A 229 -11.32 -3.23 -4.82
N GLY A 230 -12.06 -2.51 -5.66
CA GLY A 230 -13.45 -2.87 -6.01
C GLY A 230 -13.50 -4.14 -6.86
N ASN A 231 -14.36 -5.08 -6.50
CA ASN A 231 -14.58 -6.30 -7.25
C ASN A 231 -15.95 -6.29 -7.92
N PRO A 232 -16.04 -6.58 -9.22
CA PRO A 232 -14.97 -6.95 -10.14
C PRO A 232 -14.16 -5.75 -10.65
N GLY A 233 -12.93 -6.02 -11.17
CA GLY A 233 -12.16 -5.10 -12.00
C GLY A 233 -11.11 -4.26 -11.28
N ARG A 234 -10.97 -4.38 -9.95
CA ARG A 234 -9.98 -3.64 -9.13
C ARG A 234 -10.07 -2.12 -9.30
N ASN A 235 -11.32 -1.62 -9.39
CA ASN A 235 -11.62 -0.19 -9.48
C ASN A 235 -12.01 0.39 -8.12
N GLU A 236 -12.80 1.47 -8.11
CA GLU A 236 -13.30 2.15 -6.92
C GLU A 236 -13.99 1.19 -5.96
N ILE A 237 -13.92 1.49 -4.65
CA ILE A 237 -14.57 0.70 -3.61
C ILE A 237 -15.94 1.26 -3.19
N ASP A 238 -16.57 2.05 -4.07
CA ASP A 238 -17.90 2.64 -3.90
C ASP A 238 -19.03 1.61 -4.16
N ASP A 239 -20.27 2.08 -4.34
CA ASP A 239 -21.44 1.25 -4.54
C ASP A 239 -21.50 0.56 -5.93
N THR A 240 -20.49 0.74 -6.79
CA THR A 240 -20.41 0.14 -8.12
C THR A 240 -19.67 -1.21 -8.15
N GLN A 241 -19.41 -1.79 -6.99
CA GLN A 241 -18.73 -3.06 -6.78
C GLN A 241 -19.48 -3.90 -5.72
N GLU A 242 -19.14 -5.20 -5.55
CA GLU A 242 -19.97 -6.18 -4.83
C GLU A 242 -19.72 -6.27 -3.31
N LEU A 243 -18.60 -5.71 -2.80
CA LEU A 243 -18.23 -5.79 -1.37
C LEU A 243 -18.86 -4.64 -0.56
N ASN A 244 -19.39 -4.96 0.62
CA ASN A 244 -19.74 -3.93 1.60
C ASN A 244 -18.48 -3.47 2.35
N TYR A 245 -17.68 -2.60 1.72
CA TYR A 245 -16.41 -2.15 2.30
C TYR A 245 -16.56 -1.41 3.63
N ARG A 246 -17.68 -0.72 3.89
CA ARG A 246 -17.92 -0.10 5.21
C ARG A 246 -18.04 -1.14 6.31
N PHE A 247 -18.71 -2.27 6.04
CA PHE A 247 -18.81 -3.37 6.99
C PHE A 247 -17.45 -4.06 7.19
N VAL A 248 -16.67 -4.23 6.13
CA VAL A 248 -15.31 -4.77 6.20
C VAL A 248 -14.41 -3.86 7.02
N ALA A 249 -14.40 -2.54 6.76
CA ALA A 249 -13.63 -1.55 7.52
C ALA A 249 -13.97 -1.57 9.00
N LYS A 250 -15.29 -1.59 9.33
CA LYS A 250 -15.74 -1.71 10.72
C LYS A 250 -15.24 -3.01 11.37
N THR A 251 -15.30 -4.13 10.65
CA THR A 251 -14.80 -5.42 11.16
C THR A 251 -13.32 -5.34 11.52
N ILE A 252 -12.48 -4.81 10.61
CA ILE A 252 -11.04 -4.65 10.84
C ILE A 252 -10.77 -3.74 12.03
N ALA A 253 -11.49 -2.61 12.13
CA ALA A 253 -11.35 -1.66 13.23
C ALA A 253 -11.79 -2.25 14.58
N ASP A 254 -12.88 -3.00 14.64
CA ASP A 254 -13.39 -3.62 15.86
C ASP A 254 -12.49 -4.74 16.38
N LEU A 255 -11.71 -5.37 15.50
CA LEU A 255 -10.64 -6.32 15.88
C LEU A 255 -9.41 -5.62 16.47
N GLY A 256 -9.36 -4.30 16.49
CA GLY A 256 -8.22 -3.54 17.03
C GLY A 256 -6.99 -3.54 16.12
N PHE A 257 -7.16 -3.58 14.80
CA PHE A 257 -6.05 -3.57 13.87
C PHE A 257 -5.21 -2.30 13.99
N THR A 258 -3.91 -2.47 14.22
CA THR A 258 -2.95 -1.35 14.39
C THR A 258 -2.01 -1.15 13.22
N GLY A 259 -2.06 -2.04 12.22
CA GLY A 259 -1.29 -1.93 10.98
C GLY A 259 -1.86 -0.91 10.00
N TYR A 260 -1.63 -1.10 8.72
CA TYR A 260 -2.02 -0.16 7.68
C TYR A 260 -2.99 -0.81 6.69
N VAL A 261 -3.90 0.01 6.16
CA VAL A 261 -4.83 -0.37 5.10
C VAL A 261 -4.54 0.52 3.89
N ALA A 262 -4.01 -0.06 2.82
CA ALA A 262 -3.70 0.68 1.61
C ALA A 262 -4.80 0.52 0.56
N HIS A 263 -5.23 1.65 0.01
CA HIS A 263 -6.11 1.65 -1.15
C HIS A 263 -5.28 1.36 -2.39
N GLU A 264 -5.55 0.21 -3.02
CA GLU A 264 -4.85 -0.28 -4.21
C GLU A 264 -5.83 -0.64 -5.32
N TYR A 265 -6.39 0.38 -5.93
CA TYR A 265 -7.27 0.25 -7.08
C TYR A 265 -6.89 1.24 -8.19
N ARG A 266 -7.55 1.14 -9.33
CA ARG A 266 -7.40 2.09 -10.43
C ARG A 266 -8.75 2.71 -10.74
N PRO A 267 -8.87 4.05 -10.65
CA PRO A 267 -10.10 4.73 -11.05
C PRO A 267 -10.49 4.37 -12.48
N ARG A 268 -11.78 4.09 -12.70
CA ARG A 268 -12.32 3.84 -14.06
C ARG A 268 -12.09 5.03 -14.95
N GLN A 269 -12.05 4.77 -16.25
CA GLN A 269 -11.96 5.84 -17.23
C GLN A 269 -13.12 6.85 -17.04
N GLY A 270 -12.79 8.14 -16.98
CA GLY A 270 -13.74 9.21 -16.77
C GLY A 270 -14.11 9.51 -15.30
N ARG A 271 -13.61 8.72 -14.35
CA ARG A 271 -13.79 9.04 -12.92
C ARG A 271 -12.75 10.06 -12.46
N ASP A 272 -13.16 10.99 -11.62
CA ASP A 272 -12.24 11.86 -10.89
C ASP A 272 -11.50 11.04 -9.84
N ALA A 273 -10.19 10.90 -10.02
CA ALA A 273 -9.34 10.09 -9.15
C ALA A 273 -9.30 10.63 -7.70
N ILE A 274 -9.33 11.95 -7.54
CA ILE A 274 -9.28 12.60 -6.22
C ILE A 274 -10.60 12.43 -5.48
N GLN A 275 -11.72 12.58 -6.18
CA GLN A 275 -13.04 12.32 -5.62
C GLN A 275 -13.19 10.84 -5.23
N SER A 276 -12.71 9.94 -6.09
CA SER A 276 -12.69 8.49 -5.82
C SER A 276 -11.87 8.17 -4.56
N LEU A 277 -10.68 8.76 -4.43
CA LEU A 277 -9.85 8.57 -3.24
C LEU A 277 -10.54 9.10 -1.97
N ASN A 278 -11.14 10.32 -2.03
CA ASN A 278 -11.88 10.85 -0.89
C ASN A 278 -12.99 9.90 -0.44
N GLN A 279 -13.75 9.35 -1.38
CA GLN A 279 -14.82 8.41 -1.12
C GLN A 279 -14.29 7.10 -0.47
N ALA A 280 -13.18 6.56 -0.96
CA ALA A 280 -12.53 5.41 -0.36
C ALA A 280 -12.10 5.67 1.08
N MET A 281 -11.47 6.83 1.33
CA MET A 281 -11.05 7.26 2.66
C MET A 281 -12.25 7.44 3.61
N GLU A 282 -13.41 7.93 3.13
CA GLU A 282 -14.65 8.06 3.91
C GLU A 282 -15.28 6.71 4.25
N ILE A 283 -15.24 5.75 3.34
CA ILE A 283 -15.72 4.38 3.56
C ILE A 283 -14.97 3.71 4.70
N PHE A 284 -13.65 3.92 4.78
CA PHE A 284 -12.78 3.36 5.81
C PHE A 284 -12.66 4.24 7.06
N ASP A 285 -13.29 5.40 7.11
CA ASP A 285 -13.31 6.29 8.29
C ASP A 285 -14.43 5.89 9.27
N VAL A 286 -14.26 4.76 9.97
CA VAL A 286 -15.26 4.07 10.82
C VAL A 286 -15.02 4.29 12.31
#